data_aa6eb0ce62c11f8f0832f67f7269f8e3
#
_entry.id   aa6eb0ce62c11f8f0832f67f7269f8e3
#
_cell.length_a   1.000
_cell.length_b   1.000
_cell.length_c   1.000
_cell.angle_alpha   90.00
_cell.angle_beta   90.00
_cell.angle_gamma   90.00
#
_symmetry.space_group_name_H-M   'P 1'
#
loop_
_entity.id
_entity.type
_entity.pdbx_description
1 polymer ?
#
loop_
_entity_poly.entity_id
_entity_poly.type
_entity_poly.pdbx_seq_one_letter_code
_entity_poly.pdbx_strand_id
1 'polypeptide(L)'
;MRVRGRKALWIAIITVVAWLGISGVAGPMFGKLSTVQKNDNSDFLPTNAESYKFTKEYEKFAPTSDRAIPALVLFLGEIDESKIAAANGFMQTLPAKSVEGTDKKIGDYLVPGSPIFAFPSQDNQALLGSLSFDSAKIADQIGNEPALPLVIESIRNYTDEFSSQGGFESHVTGFAAIFADLFKAFGGIDSTLLYWTLGIVALILIVVYRSPILWILPLFSALMAESLA
;
A
#
# COMPACT_ATOMS: atom_id res chain seq x y z
N MET A 1 -41.19 -32.75 -3.91
CA MET A 1 -40.51 -33.69 -4.84
C MET A 1 -39.32 -34.32 -4.13
N ARG A 2 -39.39 -35.61 -3.75
CA ARG A 2 -38.21 -36.32 -3.18
C ARG A 2 -37.32 -36.77 -4.34
N VAL A 3 -36.26 -36.04 -4.59
CA VAL A 3 -35.20 -36.46 -5.52
C VAL A 3 -34.55 -37.71 -4.94
N ARG A 4 -34.62 -38.86 -5.66
CA ARG A 4 -34.03 -40.14 -5.22
C ARG A 4 -32.53 -39.90 -4.88
N GLY A 5 -32.08 -40.37 -3.73
CA GLY A 5 -30.81 -40.05 -3.11
C GLY A 5 -29.55 -40.03 -4.01
N ARG A 6 -29.44 -40.95 -4.99
CA ARG A 6 -28.30 -40.95 -5.95
C ARG A 6 -28.32 -39.76 -6.93
N LYS A 7 -29.50 -39.32 -7.38
CA LYS A 7 -29.60 -38.15 -8.29
C LYS A 7 -29.32 -36.86 -7.56
N ALA A 8 -29.75 -36.72 -6.29
CA ALA A 8 -29.44 -35.58 -5.46
C ALA A 8 -27.93 -35.45 -5.19
N LEU A 9 -27.26 -36.57 -4.96
CA LEU A 9 -25.81 -36.61 -4.73
C LEU A 9 -25.04 -36.20 -5.99
N TRP A 10 -25.44 -36.70 -7.18
CA TRP A 10 -24.81 -36.30 -8.43
C TRP A 10 -25.02 -34.81 -8.74
N ILE A 11 -26.21 -34.25 -8.50
CA ILE A 11 -26.48 -32.82 -8.65
C ILE A 11 -25.59 -32.01 -7.71
N ALA A 12 -25.48 -32.42 -6.45
CA ALA A 12 -24.62 -31.75 -5.48
C ALA A 12 -23.14 -31.76 -5.92
N ILE A 13 -22.64 -32.92 -6.37
CA ILE A 13 -21.25 -33.03 -6.87
C ILE A 13 -21.03 -32.14 -8.10
N ILE A 14 -21.94 -32.16 -9.07
CA ILE A 14 -21.83 -31.33 -10.28
C ILE A 14 -21.84 -29.83 -9.91
N THR A 15 -22.70 -29.43 -8.96
CA THR A 15 -22.76 -28.04 -8.49
C THR A 15 -21.44 -27.64 -7.82
N VAL A 16 -20.88 -28.45 -6.92
CA VAL A 16 -19.61 -28.17 -6.27
C VAL A 16 -18.48 -28.09 -7.28
N VAL A 17 -18.41 -29.03 -8.23
CA VAL A 17 -17.36 -29.02 -9.28
C VAL A 17 -17.50 -27.79 -10.20
N ALA A 18 -18.74 -27.41 -10.55
CA ALA A 18 -18.99 -26.20 -11.34
C ALA A 18 -18.52 -24.93 -10.61
N TRP A 19 -18.84 -24.80 -9.32
CA TRP A 19 -18.40 -23.67 -8.50
C TRP A 19 -16.88 -23.63 -8.31
N LEU A 20 -16.25 -24.78 -8.07
CA LEU A 20 -14.79 -24.88 -8.01
C LEU A 20 -14.13 -24.48 -9.34
N GLY A 21 -14.74 -24.85 -10.48
CA GLY A 21 -14.28 -24.46 -11.79
C GLY A 21 -14.38 -22.94 -12.01
N ILE A 22 -15.50 -22.34 -11.65
CA ILE A 22 -15.72 -20.90 -11.74
C ILE A 22 -14.72 -20.14 -10.86
N SER A 23 -14.57 -20.57 -9.59
CA SER A 23 -13.62 -19.94 -8.65
C SER A 23 -12.17 -20.10 -9.10
N GLY A 24 -11.81 -21.23 -9.70
CA GLY A 24 -10.47 -21.47 -10.24
C GLY A 24 -10.11 -20.56 -11.41
N VAL A 25 -11.12 -20.11 -12.18
CA VAL A 25 -10.92 -19.14 -13.28
C VAL A 25 -11.01 -17.69 -12.78
N ALA A 26 -11.95 -17.42 -11.88
CA ALA A 26 -12.15 -16.06 -11.34
C ALA A 26 -11.01 -15.63 -10.41
N GLY A 27 -10.50 -16.52 -9.55
CA GLY A 27 -9.44 -16.20 -8.60
C GLY A 27 -8.22 -15.50 -9.22
N PRO A 28 -7.60 -16.03 -10.29
CA PRO A 28 -6.49 -15.35 -10.96
C PRO A 28 -6.86 -14.02 -11.62
N MET A 29 -8.15 -13.76 -11.90
CA MET A 29 -8.60 -12.47 -12.45
C MET A 29 -8.56 -11.36 -11.41
N PHE A 30 -8.73 -11.66 -10.12
CA PHE A 30 -8.54 -10.69 -9.04
C PHE A 30 -7.12 -10.10 -9.03
N GLY A 31 -6.09 -10.93 -9.26
CA GLY A 31 -4.71 -10.44 -9.38
C GLY A 31 -4.48 -9.49 -10.55
N LYS A 32 -5.39 -9.46 -11.53
CA LYS A 32 -5.33 -8.52 -12.67
C LYS A 32 -6.13 -7.24 -12.43
N LEU A 33 -6.92 -7.14 -11.36
CA LEU A 33 -7.69 -5.93 -11.05
C LEU A 33 -6.76 -4.71 -10.91
N SER A 34 -5.62 -4.89 -10.24
CA SER A 34 -4.63 -3.83 -10.07
C SER A 34 -4.06 -3.32 -11.40
N THR A 35 -4.04 -4.15 -12.45
CA THR A 35 -3.54 -3.76 -13.77
C THR A 35 -4.55 -2.97 -14.59
N VAL A 36 -5.83 -3.07 -14.28
CA VAL A 36 -6.93 -2.34 -14.95
C VAL A 36 -7.49 -1.20 -14.10
N GLN A 37 -7.16 -1.15 -12.81
CA GLN A 37 -7.46 0.00 -11.96
C GLN A 37 -6.59 1.19 -12.39
N LYS A 38 -7.17 2.11 -13.10
CA LYS A 38 -6.59 3.44 -13.30
C LYS A 38 -6.97 4.31 -12.09
N ASN A 39 -5.97 4.57 -11.27
CA ASN A 39 -6.12 5.41 -10.08
C ASN A 39 -5.82 6.90 -10.42
N ASP A 40 -6.19 7.32 -11.61
CA ASP A 40 -6.03 8.69 -12.06
C ASP A 40 -7.30 9.47 -11.67
N ASN A 41 -7.16 10.43 -10.77
CA ASN A 41 -8.29 11.28 -10.34
C ASN A 41 -8.97 11.98 -11.52
N SER A 42 -8.27 12.18 -12.63
CA SER A 42 -8.80 12.79 -13.84
C SER A 42 -9.82 11.90 -14.57
N ASP A 43 -9.72 10.57 -14.44
CA ASP A 43 -10.63 9.63 -15.11
C ASP A 43 -12.05 9.64 -14.50
N PHE A 44 -12.21 10.14 -13.27
CA PHE A 44 -13.51 10.30 -12.61
C PHE A 44 -14.17 11.66 -12.88
N LEU A 45 -13.46 12.58 -13.51
CA LEU A 45 -13.97 13.91 -13.80
C LEU A 45 -14.66 13.94 -15.18
N PRO A 46 -15.79 14.65 -15.32
CA PRO A 46 -16.36 14.92 -16.64
C PRO A 46 -15.33 15.62 -17.55
N THR A 47 -15.24 15.22 -18.81
CA THR A 47 -14.26 15.76 -19.76
C THR A 47 -14.42 17.26 -20.05
N ASN A 48 -15.56 17.84 -19.68
CA ASN A 48 -15.85 19.28 -19.76
C ASN A 48 -15.46 20.05 -18.49
N ALA A 49 -15.10 19.37 -17.40
CA ALA A 49 -14.68 20.03 -16.15
C ALA A 49 -13.42 20.87 -16.38
N GLU A 50 -13.37 22.05 -15.74
CA GLU A 50 -12.19 22.94 -15.83
C GLU A 50 -10.94 22.27 -15.25
N SER A 51 -11.09 21.54 -14.15
CA SER A 51 -10.02 20.76 -13.55
C SER A 51 -9.44 19.70 -14.50
N TYR A 52 -10.30 18.98 -15.25
CA TYR A 52 -9.84 18.03 -16.26
C TYR A 52 -9.05 18.72 -17.37
N LYS A 53 -9.52 19.85 -17.88
CA LYS A 53 -8.85 20.62 -18.92
C LYS A 53 -7.49 21.16 -18.41
N PHE A 54 -7.49 21.68 -17.16
CA PHE A 54 -6.25 22.14 -16.52
C PHE A 54 -5.23 21.00 -16.41
N THR A 55 -5.63 19.83 -15.90
CA THR A 55 -4.73 18.67 -15.77
C THR A 55 -4.13 18.27 -17.12
N LYS A 56 -4.96 18.22 -18.18
CA LYS A 56 -4.48 17.90 -19.53
C LYS A 56 -3.50 18.93 -20.12
N GLU A 57 -3.71 20.20 -19.85
CA GLU A 57 -2.75 21.23 -20.27
C GLU A 57 -1.49 21.20 -19.40
N TYR A 58 -1.62 21.01 -18.09
CA TYR A 58 -0.52 20.94 -17.14
C TYR A 58 0.41 19.75 -17.41
N GLU A 59 -0.11 18.58 -17.80
CA GLU A 59 0.66 17.40 -18.22
C GLU A 59 1.69 17.70 -19.32
N LYS A 60 1.42 18.70 -20.19
CA LYS A 60 2.33 19.12 -21.25
C LYS A 60 3.56 19.85 -20.73
N PHE A 61 3.42 20.55 -19.60
CA PHE A 61 4.46 21.37 -19.02
C PHE A 61 5.20 20.65 -17.89
N ALA A 62 4.51 19.75 -17.16
CA ALA A 62 5.05 19.01 -16.03
C ALA A 62 4.50 17.57 -16.00
N PRO A 63 4.89 16.72 -16.97
CA PRO A 63 4.32 15.37 -17.15
C PRO A 63 4.58 14.42 -15.98
N THR A 64 5.52 14.73 -15.09
CA THR A 64 5.87 13.90 -13.92
C THR A 64 5.38 14.45 -12.59
N SER A 65 4.92 15.71 -12.54
CA SER A 65 4.55 16.37 -11.28
C SER A 65 3.22 15.86 -10.71
N ASP A 66 2.26 15.47 -11.55
CA ASP A 66 0.96 14.95 -11.11
C ASP A 66 1.05 13.55 -10.50
N ARG A 67 2.21 12.90 -10.65
CA ARG A 67 2.50 11.58 -10.08
C ARG A 67 3.39 11.62 -8.86
N ALA A 68 3.81 12.79 -8.44
CA ALA A 68 4.73 12.93 -7.34
C ALA A 68 3.99 12.95 -5.99
N ILE A 69 4.32 12.01 -5.12
CA ILE A 69 3.85 11.99 -3.73
C ILE A 69 5.04 12.41 -2.84
N PRO A 70 4.97 13.58 -2.18
CA PRO A 70 6.09 14.05 -1.37
C PRO A 70 6.17 13.33 -0.03
N ALA A 71 7.40 12.95 0.35
CA ALA A 71 7.79 12.69 1.72
C ALA A 71 8.72 13.82 2.18
N LEU A 72 8.55 14.25 3.40
CA LEU A 72 9.33 15.31 4.03
C LEU A 72 10.15 14.71 5.16
N VAL A 73 11.44 15.03 5.18
CA VAL A 73 12.36 14.67 6.25
C VAL A 73 12.71 15.95 7.00
N LEU A 74 12.32 16.00 8.26
CA LEU A 74 12.56 17.15 9.14
C LEU A 74 13.68 16.78 10.12
N PHE A 75 14.68 17.64 10.22
CA PHE A 75 15.72 17.58 11.25
C PHE A 75 15.59 18.82 12.13
N LEU A 76 15.46 18.60 13.43
CA LEU A 76 15.31 19.66 14.44
C LEU A 76 16.58 19.83 15.27
N GLY A 77 16.90 21.04 15.63
CA GLY A 77 18.06 21.41 16.45
C GLY A 77 18.69 22.71 15.99
N GLU A 78 19.72 23.17 16.67
CA GLU A 78 20.52 24.30 16.19
C GLU A 78 21.26 23.90 14.91
N ILE A 79 20.98 24.61 13.83
CA ILE A 79 21.50 24.32 12.49
C ILE A 79 22.64 25.26 12.15
N ASP A 80 23.80 24.71 11.92
CA ASP A 80 24.99 25.38 11.40
C ASP A 80 25.33 24.87 9.98
N GLU A 81 26.32 25.49 9.35
CA GLU A 81 26.74 25.11 7.98
C GLU A 81 27.22 23.65 7.88
N SER A 82 27.85 23.14 8.93
CA SER A 82 28.33 21.75 8.95
C SER A 82 27.17 20.76 8.98
N LYS A 83 26.14 21.06 9.74
CA LYS A 83 24.92 20.26 9.83
C LYS A 83 24.10 20.32 8.55
N ILE A 84 24.04 21.49 7.89
CA ILE A 84 23.42 21.62 6.56
C ILE A 84 24.13 20.72 5.55
N ALA A 85 25.46 20.76 5.53
CA ALA A 85 26.26 19.94 4.62
C ALA A 85 26.09 18.43 4.92
N ALA A 86 26.09 18.04 6.19
CA ALA A 86 25.90 16.66 6.61
C ALA A 86 24.50 16.14 6.23
N ALA A 87 23.45 16.90 6.51
CA ALA A 87 22.07 16.53 6.17
C ALA A 87 21.86 16.42 4.65
N ASN A 88 22.42 17.36 3.86
CA ASN A 88 22.39 17.27 2.41
C ASN A 88 23.15 16.06 1.89
N GLY A 89 24.33 15.77 2.44
CA GLY A 89 25.09 14.58 2.11
C GLY A 89 24.28 13.31 2.40
N PHE A 90 23.66 13.21 3.57
CA PHE A 90 22.78 12.10 3.94
C PHE A 90 21.60 11.95 2.99
N MET A 91 20.85 13.04 2.72
CA MET A 91 19.70 13.03 1.82
C MET A 91 20.08 12.49 0.42
N GLN A 92 21.23 12.87 -0.11
CA GLN A 92 21.72 12.40 -1.41
C GLN A 92 22.12 10.92 -1.40
N THR A 93 22.41 10.31 -0.25
CA THR A 93 22.71 8.88 -0.15
C THR A 93 21.43 8.02 -0.10
N LEU A 94 20.30 8.56 0.34
CA LEU A 94 19.04 7.82 0.52
C LEU A 94 18.61 7.03 -0.74
N PRO A 95 18.68 7.57 -1.96
CA PRO A 95 18.28 6.82 -3.15
C PRO A 95 19.10 5.54 -3.39
N ALA A 96 20.36 5.52 -2.95
CA ALA A 96 21.23 4.38 -3.12
C ALA A 96 21.02 3.30 -2.05
N LYS A 97 20.38 3.63 -0.93
CA LYS A 97 20.10 2.70 0.17
C LYS A 97 19.02 1.70 -0.22
N SER A 98 19.15 0.47 0.28
CA SER A 98 18.17 -0.59 0.06
C SER A 98 16.91 -0.36 0.90
N VAL A 99 15.77 -0.75 0.39
CA VAL A 99 14.56 -0.93 1.20
C VAL A 99 14.78 -2.15 2.08
N GLU A 100 14.69 -1.99 3.39
CA GLU A 100 15.03 -3.02 4.37
C GLU A 100 14.29 -4.34 4.09
N GLY A 101 15.03 -5.44 4.16
CA GLY A 101 14.49 -6.77 3.88
C GLY A 101 14.24 -7.08 2.40
N THR A 102 14.70 -6.22 1.48
CA THR A 102 14.48 -6.39 0.04
C THR A 102 15.72 -6.08 -0.81
N ASP A 103 15.70 -6.50 -2.07
CA ASP A 103 16.73 -6.16 -3.06
C ASP A 103 16.47 -4.83 -3.78
N LYS A 104 15.36 -4.13 -3.44
CA LYS A 104 14.98 -2.87 -4.05
C LYS A 104 15.68 -1.69 -3.37
N LYS A 105 15.90 -0.62 -4.13
CA LYS A 105 16.46 0.64 -3.62
C LYS A 105 15.37 1.69 -3.46
N ILE A 106 15.55 2.60 -2.51
CA ILE A 106 14.65 3.75 -2.33
C ILE A 106 14.54 4.56 -3.62
N GLY A 107 15.66 4.73 -4.34
CA GLY A 107 15.71 5.44 -5.63
C GLY A 107 14.84 4.86 -6.74
N ASP A 108 14.54 3.55 -6.69
CA ASP A 108 13.69 2.90 -7.69
C ASP A 108 12.26 3.47 -7.67
N TYR A 109 11.84 4.00 -6.52
CA TYR A 109 10.50 4.56 -6.28
C TYR A 109 10.42 6.08 -6.42
N LEU A 110 11.56 6.76 -6.57
CA LEU A 110 11.58 8.21 -6.72
C LEU A 110 11.27 8.64 -8.15
N VAL A 111 10.77 9.87 -8.28
CA VAL A 111 10.64 10.54 -9.57
C VAL A 111 12.05 10.86 -10.10
N PRO A 112 12.43 10.37 -11.30
CA PRO A 112 13.74 10.62 -11.86
C PRO A 112 14.04 12.12 -12.01
N GLY A 113 15.22 12.55 -11.56
CA GLY A 113 15.65 13.94 -11.69
C GLY A 113 15.02 14.92 -10.70
N SER A 114 14.18 14.45 -9.77
CA SER A 114 13.72 15.35 -8.70
C SER A 114 14.87 15.73 -7.78
N PRO A 115 14.94 17.02 -7.41
CA PRO A 115 16.00 17.52 -6.55
C PRO A 115 15.84 16.96 -5.13
N ILE A 116 16.94 16.49 -4.55
CA ILE A 116 17.00 15.93 -3.20
C ILE A 116 17.98 16.77 -2.39
N PHE A 117 17.46 17.68 -1.60
CA PHE A 117 18.25 18.53 -0.71
C PHE A 117 17.41 18.99 0.48
N ALA A 118 18.09 19.39 1.55
CA ALA A 118 17.49 19.95 2.74
C ALA A 118 17.75 21.45 2.81
N PHE A 119 16.71 22.20 3.15
CA PHE A 119 16.76 23.64 3.34
C PHE A 119 16.66 24.00 4.82
N PRO A 120 17.44 24.98 5.30
CA PRO A 120 17.28 25.48 6.64
C PRO A 120 16.01 26.34 6.76
N SER A 121 15.40 26.30 7.93
CA SER A 121 14.37 27.26 8.32
C SER A 121 14.96 28.67 8.49
N GLN A 122 14.11 29.70 8.47
CA GLN A 122 14.56 31.10 8.61
C GLN A 122 15.24 31.40 9.95
N ASP A 123 14.89 30.66 10.98
CA ASP A 123 15.43 30.78 12.34
C ASP A 123 16.61 29.82 12.61
N ASN A 124 17.04 29.05 11.61
CA ASN A 124 18.09 28.04 11.71
C ASN A 124 17.86 26.99 12.82
N GLN A 125 16.59 26.67 13.14
CA GLN A 125 16.26 25.65 14.13
C GLN A 125 15.80 24.33 13.51
N ALA A 126 15.63 24.30 12.19
CA ALA A 126 15.21 23.11 11.48
C ALA A 126 15.81 23.03 10.06
N LEU A 127 15.95 21.80 9.55
CA LEU A 127 16.19 21.52 8.15
C LEU A 127 15.02 20.72 7.59
N LEU A 128 14.52 21.10 6.43
CA LEU A 128 13.46 20.39 5.73
C LEU A 128 13.97 19.81 4.42
N GLY A 129 14.08 18.49 4.36
CA GLY A 129 14.36 17.74 3.14
C GLY A 129 13.08 17.25 2.48
N SER A 130 13.10 17.09 1.16
CA SER A 130 11.98 16.57 0.38
C SER A 130 12.43 15.42 -0.53
N LEU A 131 11.63 14.36 -0.56
CA LEU A 131 11.75 13.24 -1.49
C LEU A 131 10.44 13.14 -2.26
N SER A 132 10.51 13.05 -3.59
CA SER A 132 9.34 12.95 -4.45
C SER A 132 9.22 11.52 -4.97
N PHE A 133 8.19 10.78 -4.52
CA PHE A 133 7.92 9.43 -4.98
C PHE A 133 7.02 9.44 -6.21
N ASP A 134 7.31 8.55 -7.16
CA ASP A 134 6.43 8.25 -8.29
C ASP A 134 5.23 7.44 -7.79
N SER A 135 4.03 8.00 -7.89
CA SER A 135 2.79 7.40 -7.38
C SER A 135 2.49 6.03 -7.98
N ALA A 136 2.87 5.79 -9.24
CA ALA A 136 2.67 4.51 -9.89
C ALA A 136 3.62 3.45 -9.33
N LYS A 137 4.90 3.79 -9.17
CA LYS A 137 5.91 2.85 -8.66
C LYS A 137 5.72 2.55 -7.17
N ILE A 138 5.37 3.56 -6.37
CA ILE A 138 5.21 3.39 -4.92
C ILE A 138 3.90 2.65 -4.55
N ALA A 139 2.95 2.55 -5.49
CA ALA A 139 1.74 1.74 -5.36
C ALA A 139 1.99 0.24 -5.62
N ASP A 140 3.17 -0.13 -6.16
CA ASP A 140 3.54 -1.52 -6.39
C ASP A 140 3.65 -2.31 -5.07
N GLN A 141 3.76 -3.61 -5.21
CA GLN A 141 4.02 -4.52 -4.09
C GLN A 141 5.47 -5.02 -4.11
N ILE A 142 6.03 -5.18 -2.92
CA ILE A 142 7.29 -5.88 -2.69
C ILE A 142 6.95 -7.21 -2.01
N GLY A 143 7.00 -8.30 -2.78
CA GLY A 143 6.46 -9.59 -2.31
C GLY A 143 4.94 -9.52 -2.15
N ASN A 144 4.45 -9.64 -0.91
CA ASN A 144 3.02 -9.57 -0.57
C ASN A 144 2.63 -8.28 0.18
N GLU A 145 3.55 -7.34 0.33
CA GLU A 145 3.33 -6.11 1.09
C GLU A 145 3.37 -4.88 0.18
N PRO A 146 2.56 -3.84 0.46
CA PRO A 146 2.66 -2.59 -0.29
C PRO A 146 4.05 -1.97 -0.15
N ALA A 147 4.61 -1.45 -1.25
CA ALA A 147 5.94 -0.86 -1.26
C ALA A 147 6.03 0.40 -0.39
N LEU A 148 4.98 1.23 -0.38
CA LEU A 148 4.98 2.51 0.32
C LEU A 148 5.31 2.42 1.82
N PRO A 149 4.64 1.57 2.63
CA PRO A 149 4.99 1.41 4.05
C PRO A 149 6.43 0.94 4.28
N LEU A 150 6.93 0.00 3.47
CA LEU A 150 8.28 -0.54 3.59
C LEU A 150 9.34 0.52 3.26
N VAL A 151 9.13 1.29 2.20
CA VAL A 151 10.03 2.36 1.79
C VAL A 151 10.09 3.47 2.84
N ILE A 152 8.94 3.92 3.35
CA ILE A 152 8.89 4.97 4.38
C ILE A 152 9.49 4.50 5.69
N GLU A 153 9.26 3.27 6.11
CA GLU A 153 9.88 2.70 7.31
C GLU A 153 11.40 2.64 7.17
N SER A 154 11.91 2.21 6.02
CA SER A 154 13.34 2.19 5.74
C SER A 154 13.95 3.60 5.80
N ILE A 155 13.25 4.61 5.26
CA ILE A 155 13.70 6.00 5.35
C ILE A 155 13.72 6.47 6.81
N ARG A 156 12.71 6.13 7.63
CA ARG A 156 12.68 6.45 9.06
C ARG A 156 13.89 5.85 9.78
N ASN A 157 14.14 4.57 9.58
CA ASN A 157 15.25 3.87 10.24
C ASN A 157 16.60 4.49 9.87
N TYR A 158 16.84 4.78 8.59
CA TYR A 158 18.08 5.44 8.15
C TYR A 158 18.18 6.88 8.65
N THR A 159 17.07 7.59 8.74
CA THR A 159 17.03 8.96 9.24
C THR A 159 17.30 9.00 10.74
N ASP A 160 16.71 8.08 11.50
CA ASP A 160 16.92 7.96 12.95
C ASP A 160 18.36 7.56 13.28
N GLU A 161 18.95 6.64 12.50
CA GLU A 161 20.36 6.27 12.63
C GLU A 161 21.28 7.48 12.39
N PHE A 162 21.06 8.22 11.31
CA PHE A 162 21.82 9.42 10.99
C PHE A 162 21.66 10.49 12.08
N SER A 163 20.44 10.73 12.53
CA SER A 163 20.11 11.76 13.51
C SER A 163 20.69 11.49 14.88
N SER A 164 20.72 10.23 15.30
CA SER A 164 21.33 9.80 16.57
C SER A 164 22.83 10.09 16.60
N GLN A 165 23.51 10.03 15.46
CA GLN A 165 24.95 10.33 15.35
C GLN A 165 25.20 11.83 15.18
N GLY A 166 24.29 12.55 14.53
CA GLY A 166 24.42 13.98 14.20
C GLY A 166 23.88 14.95 15.26
N GLY A 167 23.26 14.44 16.34
CA GLY A 167 22.66 15.28 17.38
C GLY A 167 21.43 16.06 16.88
N PHE A 168 20.67 15.47 15.95
CA PHE A 168 19.38 15.96 15.50
C PHE A 168 18.23 15.19 16.17
N GLU A 169 17.08 15.83 16.28
CA GLU A 169 15.81 15.14 16.36
C GLU A 169 15.23 15.07 14.94
N SER A 170 14.74 13.92 14.51
CA SER A 170 14.27 13.75 13.12
C SER A 170 12.87 13.19 13.05
N HIS A 171 12.15 13.61 12.01
CA HIS A 171 10.81 13.12 11.71
C HIS A 171 10.64 12.96 10.20
N VAL A 172 10.00 11.85 9.81
CA VAL A 172 9.60 11.62 8.41
C VAL A 172 8.09 11.78 8.31
N THR A 173 7.64 12.74 7.50
CA THR A 173 6.25 13.13 7.34
C THR A 173 5.92 13.43 5.86
N GLY A 174 4.84 14.13 5.57
CA GLY A 174 4.35 14.40 4.22
C GLY A 174 3.33 13.35 3.75
N PHE A 175 2.76 13.57 2.57
CA PHE A 175 1.69 12.70 2.07
C PHE A 175 2.11 11.23 1.99
N ALA A 176 3.31 10.94 1.53
CA ALA A 176 3.82 9.57 1.45
C ALA A 176 3.86 8.89 2.82
N ALA A 177 4.35 9.59 3.85
CA ALA A 177 4.43 9.04 5.20
C ALA A 177 3.05 8.86 5.84
N ILE A 178 2.13 9.83 5.64
CA ILE A 178 0.75 9.73 6.12
C ILE A 178 0.03 8.54 5.49
N PHE A 179 0.16 8.34 4.17
CA PHE A 179 -0.41 7.17 3.50
C PHE A 179 0.22 5.86 3.96
N ALA A 180 1.54 5.82 4.18
CA ALA A 180 2.21 4.66 4.73
C ALA A 180 1.65 4.26 6.11
N ASP A 181 1.44 5.24 6.99
CA ASP A 181 0.86 5.03 8.31
C ASP A 181 -0.61 4.57 8.23
N LEU A 182 -1.38 5.13 7.31
CA LEU A 182 -2.75 4.67 7.03
C LEU A 182 -2.78 3.22 6.56
N PHE A 183 -1.95 2.85 5.59
CA PHE A 183 -1.84 1.46 5.12
C PHE A 183 -1.46 0.51 6.27
N LYS A 184 -0.51 0.91 7.11
CA LYS A 184 -0.07 0.12 8.27
C LYS A 184 -1.20 -0.02 9.31
N ALA A 185 -1.94 1.06 9.56
CA ALA A 185 -3.07 1.05 10.49
C ALA A 185 -4.21 0.15 9.99
N PHE A 186 -4.58 0.27 8.72
CA PHE A 186 -5.67 -0.53 8.14
C PHE A 186 -5.27 -1.99 7.90
N GLY A 187 -4.05 -2.26 7.44
CA GLY A 187 -3.57 -3.62 7.19
C GLY A 187 -3.55 -4.51 8.45
N GLY A 188 -3.32 -3.91 9.63
CA GLY A 188 -3.38 -4.63 10.90
C GLY A 188 -4.80 -4.90 11.41
N ILE A 189 -5.75 -4.02 11.10
CA ILE A 189 -7.14 -4.11 11.58
C ILE A 189 -7.90 -5.21 10.83
N ASP A 190 -7.78 -5.27 9.52
CA ASP A 190 -8.57 -6.19 8.68
C ASP A 190 -8.29 -7.65 8.98
N SER A 191 -7.02 -8.04 9.11
CA SER A 191 -6.66 -9.43 9.40
C SER A 191 -7.13 -9.88 10.78
N THR A 192 -6.99 -9.05 11.80
CA THR A 192 -7.37 -9.40 13.17
C THR A 192 -8.88 -9.51 13.30
N LEU A 193 -9.64 -8.56 12.75
CA LEU A 193 -11.10 -8.59 12.74
C LEU A 193 -11.62 -9.79 11.92
N LEU A 194 -11.00 -10.09 10.78
CA LEU A 194 -11.36 -11.24 9.94
C LEU A 194 -11.20 -12.56 10.72
N TYR A 195 -10.07 -12.76 11.40
CA TYR A 195 -9.86 -13.99 12.18
C TYR A 195 -10.82 -14.12 13.35
N TRP A 196 -11.12 -13.03 14.07
CA TRP A 196 -12.09 -13.06 15.16
C TRP A 196 -13.50 -13.33 14.66
N THR A 197 -13.96 -12.66 13.61
CA THR A 197 -15.27 -12.91 13.02
C THR A 197 -15.39 -14.33 12.50
N LEU A 198 -14.38 -14.82 11.77
CA LEU A 198 -14.34 -16.19 11.28
C LEU A 198 -14.39 -17.21 12.42
N GLY A 199 -13.65 -16.96 13.50
CA GLY A 199 -13.64 -17.83 14.69
C GLY A 199 -15.00 -17.86 15.41
N ILE A 200 -15.66 -16.72 15.57
CA ILE A 200 -16.99 -16.62 16.19
C ILE A 200 -18.02 -17.35 15.30
N VAL A 201 -18.01 -17.10 13.99
CA VAL A 201 -18.92 -17.75 13.05
C VAL A 201 -18.71 -19.26 13.05
N ALA A 202 -17.46 -19.72 13.01
CA ALA A 202 -17.14 -21.16 13.08
C ALA A 202 -17.67 -21.79 14.39
N LEU A 203 -17.47 -21.13 15.52
CA LEU A 203 -17.96 -21.60 16.83
C LEU A 203 -19.49 -21.73 16.83
N ILE A 204 -20.20 -20.69 16.36
CA ILE A 204 -21.67 -20.72 16.25
C ILE A 204 -22.12 -21.86 15.35
N LEU A 205 -21.48 -22.06 14.20
CA LEU A 205 -21.83 -23.12 13.27
C LEU A 205 -21.61 -24.52 13.87
N ILE A 206 -20.52 -24.74 14.61
CA ILE A 206 -20.26 -26.00 15.32
C ILE A 206 -21.36 -26.30 16.33
N VAL A 207 -21.76 -25.31 17.11
CA VAL A 207 -22.82 -25.44 18.13
C VAL A 207 -24.17 -25.72 17.48
N VAL A 208 -24.52 -25.02 16.43
CA VAL A 208 -25.81 -25.14 15.73
C VAL A 208 -25.92 -26.48 15.00
N TYR A 209 -24.91 -26.83 14.21
CA TYR A 209 -24.93 -28.05 13.42
C TYR A 209 -24.63 -29.33 14.23
N ARG A 210 -24.06 -29.20 15.44
CA ARG A 210 -23.68 -30.32 16.33
C ARG A 210 -22.88 -31.42 15.60
N SER A 211 -22.11 -31.04 14.58
CA SER A 211 -21.33 -31.96 13.75
C SER A 211 -19.95 -31.31 13.45
N PRO A 212 -18.86 -32.08 13.65
CA PRO A 212 -17.51 -31.58 13.42
C PRO A 212 -17.18 -31.34 11.92
N ILE A 213 -18.06 -31.74 11.00
CA ILE A 213 -17.80 -31.62 9.55
C ILE A 213 -18.81 -30.72 8.86
N LEU A 214 -20.09 -30.72 9.29
CA LEU A 214 -21.17 -29.99 8.60
C LEU A 214 -21.04 -28.47 8.66
N TRP A 215 -20.30 -27.93 9.62
CA TRP A 215 -20.06 -26.48 9.73
C TRP A 215 -19.12 -25.94 8.63
N ILE A 216 -18.29 -26.82 8.03
CA ILE A 216 -17.36 -26.44 6.98
C ILE A 216 -18.09 -26.05 5.69
N LEU A 217 -19.23 -26.71 5.39
CA LEU A 217 -19.97 -26.46 4.15
C LEU A 217 -20.47 -25.02 3.99
N PRO A 218 -21.21 -24.43 4.96
CA PRO A 218 -21.64 -23.04 4.84
C PRO A 218 -20.48 -22.06 4.88
N LEU A 219 -19.43 -22.34 5.64
CA LEU A 219 -18.24 -21.49 5.70
C LEU A 219 -17.48 -21.49 4.37
N PHE A 220 -17.32 -22.67 3.77
CA PHE A 220 -16.72 -22.79 2.44
C PHE A 220 -17.56 -22.10 1.36
N SER A 221 -18.88 -22.22 1.41
CA SER A 221 -19.74 -21.51 0.45
C SER A 221 -19.71 -19.99 0.60
N ALA A 222 -19.56 -19.48 1.82
CA ALA A 222 -19.39 -18.04 2.08
C ALA A 222 -18.06 -17.54 1.52
N LEU A 223 -16.95 -18.26 1.77
CA LEU A 223 -15.63 -17.91 1.22
C LEU A 223 -15.62 -17.96 -0.31
N MET A 224 -16.30 -18.92 -0.92
CA MET A 224 -16.45 -18.98 -2.37
C MET A 224 -17.28 -17.83 -2.92
N ALA A 225 -18.33 -17.42 -2.23
CA ALA A 225 -19.15 -16.27 -2.64
C ALA A 225 -18.34 -14.95 -2.56
N GLU A 226 -17.56 -14.78 -1.50
CA GLU A 226 -16.67 -13.62 -1.36
C GLU A 226 -15.60 -13.56 -2.46
N SER A 227 -15.04 -14.72 -2.84
CA SER A 227 -14.04 -14.78 -3.91
C SER A 227 -14.58 -14.49 -5.30
N LEU A 228 -15.91 -14.39 -5.47
CA LEU A 228 -16.60 -14.12 -6.74
C LEU A 228 -17.25 -12.73 -6.80
N ALA A 229 -17.32 -12.01 -5.68
CA ALA A 229 -17.84 -10.66 -5.59
C ALA A 229 -16.80 -9.61 -5.98
#